data_4ab133b54f4a3e3964d1ae5fe07223e8
#
_entry.id   4ab133b54f4a3e3964d1ae5fe07223e8
#
_cell.length_a   1.000
_cell.length_b   1.000
_cell.length_c   1.000
_cell.angle_alpha   90.00
_cell.angle_beta   90.00
_cell.angle_gamma   90.00
#
_symmetry.space_group_name_H-M   'P 1'
#
loop_
_entity.id
_entity.type
_entity.pdbx_description
1 polymer ?
#
loop_
_entity_poly.entity_id
_entity_poly.type
_entity_poly.pdbx_seq_one_letter_code
_entity_poly.pdbx_strand_id
1 'polypeptide(L)'
;MRYVSFETKEGLPKFGAMVGDAHICDLSDGEWLDLSDVAEDQAWDALAQTVSERRDYTVDAVKMLPPLTRPGKVLCVGVNYPDRNSEYKDGSGAPEYMSLFPRFISGFNGSGENLVRPPESEQLDYEGEIVIVIGEGGRRIAEADAYNHIAAVTLCNEGTIRDWVRHAKFNVTQGKNWDRSASMGPWLMPFTGPDMIHGVSLETRVNGEVRQSDNTANMVFSFPKIINYISTFTTLNPGDMIVTGTPTGAGARLDPPQWLKPGDVVEVEVPTIGVLRNGIEDEAL
;
A
#
# COMPACT_ATOMS: atom_id res chain seq x y z
N MET A 1 -1.92 -10.25 14.84
CA MET A 1 -3.20 -10.49 14.14
C MET A 1 -3.15 -9.91 12.75
N ARG A 2 -3.99 -10.39 11.83
CA ARG A 2 -4.04 -9.93 10.43
C ARG A 2 -5.50 -9.60 10.13
N TYR A 3 -5.79 -8.33 9.89
CA TYR A 3 -7.16 -7.87 9.61
C TYR A 3 -7.35 -7.62 8.12
N VAL A 4 -8.56 -7.92 7.63
CA VAL A 4 -8.92 -7.83 6.21
C VAL A 4 -10.26 -7.15 6.03
N SER A 5 -10.41 -6.40 4.95
CA SER A 5 -11.70 -5.96 4.42
C SER A 5 -12.04 -6.77 3.18
N PHE A 6 -13.27 -7.15 3.02
CA PHE A 6 -13.73 -7.99 1.92
C PHE A 6 -15.20 -7.72 1.56
N GLU A 7 -15.58 -8.16 0.38
CA GLU A 7 -16.96 -8.12 -0.10
C GLU A 7 -17.46 -9.56 -0.30
N THR A 8 -18.63 -9.87 0.22
CA THR A 8 -19.26 -11.19 0.03
C THR A 8 -19.75 -11.36 -1.40
N LYS A 9 -20.14 -12.59 -1.78
CA LYS A 9 -20.74 -12.87 -3.10
C LYS A 9 -22.01 -12.08 -3.37
N GLU A 10 -22.71 -11.67 -2.31
CA GLU A 10 -23.93 -10.85 -2.37
C GLU A 10 -23.62 -9.34 -2.51
N GLY A 11 -22.34 -8.96 -2.57
CA GLY A 11 -21.92 -7.56 -2.67
C GLY A 11 -21.94 -6.80 -1.33
N LEU A 12 -21.94 -7.50 -0.21
CA LEU A 12 -21.94 -6.87 1.12
C LEU A 12 -20.51 -6.63 1.58
N PRO A 13 -20.10 -5.36 1.86
CA PRO A 13 -18.80 -5.06 2.43
C PRO A 13 -18.76 -5.54 3.88
N LYS A 14 -17.67 -6.20 4.25
CA LYS A 14 -17.41 -6.75 5.57
C LYS A 14 -15.93 -6.59 5.93
N PHE A 15 -15.62 -6.81 7.21
CA PHE A 15 -14.25 -6.91 7.67
C PHE A 15 -14.10 -8.05 8.69
N GLY A 16 -12.86 -8.48 8.89
CA GLY A 16 -12.60 -9.59 9.81
C GLY A 16 -11.13 -9.79 10.09
N ALA A 17 -10.84 -10.87 10.78
CA ALA A 17 -9.49 -11.33 11.09
C ALA A 17 -9.19 -12.66 10.40
N MET A 18 -7.96 -12.81 9.91
CA MET A 18 -7.49 -14.08 9.33
C MET A 18 -7.35 -15.15 10.40
N VAL A 19 -7.90 -16.32 10.14
CA VAL A 19 -7.74 -17.55 10.93
C VAL A 19 -6.94 -18.55 10.09
N GLY A 20 -5.67 -18.72 10.43
CA GLY A 20 -4.71 -19.35 9.52
C GLY A 20 -4.54 -18.52 8.25
N ASP A 21 -4.24 -19.17 7.13
CA ASP A 21 -3.97 -18.49 5.85
C ASP A 21 -5.15 -18.50 4.88
N ALA A 22 -6.21 -19.24 5.20
CA ALA A 22 -7.30 -19.49 4.27
C ALA A 22 -8.69 -19.05 4.76
N HIS A 23 -8.85 -18.72 6.03
CA HIS A 23 -10.17 -18.45 6.59
C HIS A 23 -10.23 -17.06 7.21
N ILE A 24 -11.45 -16.53 7.29
CA ILE A 24 -11.76 -15.23 7.89
C ILE A 24 -12.80 -15.45 9.01
N CYS A 25 -12.50 -14.91 10.19
CA CYS A 25 -13.47 -14.67 11.25
C CYS A 25 -14.14 -13.32 10.97
N ASP A 26 -15.42 -13.31 10.69
CA ASP A 26 -16.22 -12.11 10.46
C ASP A 26 -16.38 -11.31 11.76
N LEU A 27 -16.07 -10.02 11.72
CA LEU A 27 -16.18 -9.10 12.83
C LEU A 27 -17.18 -7.96 12.58
N SER A 28 -17.92 -8.02 11.45
CA SER A 28 -18.78 -6.93 10.97
C SER A 28 -20.10 -6.80 11.75
N ASP A 29 -20.45 -7.78 12.58
CA ASP A 29 -21.67 -7.72 13.41
C ASP A 29 -21.44 -6.97 14.73
N GLY A 30 -20.25 -6.38 14.92
CA GLY A 30 -19.85 -5.68 16.13
C GLY A 30 -20.20 -4.19 16.13
N GLU A 31 -19.39 -3.42 16.85
CA GLU A 31 -19.58 -1.98 17.07
C GLU A 31 -19.20 -1.15 15.84
N TRP A 32 -18.19 -1.61 15.06
CA TRP A 32 -17.60 -0.88 13.93
C TRP A 32 -18.15 -1.39 12.60
N LEU A 33 -18.34 -0.48 11.64
CA LEU A 33 -18.80 -0.82 10.28
C LEU A 33 -17.67 -1.36 9.40
N ASP A 34 -16.45 -0.87 9.58
CA ASP A 34 -15.24 -1.33 8.87
C ASP A 34 -13.97 -1.00 9.67
N LEU A 35 -12.80 -1.37 9.12
CA LEU A 35 -11.51 -1.10 9.76
C LEU A 35 -11.13 0.40 9.79
N SER A 36 -11.80 1.24 9.00
CA SER A 36 -11.57 2.70 9.07
C SER A 36 -12.18 3.28 10.35
N ASP A 37 -13.36 2.81 10.75
CA ASP A 37 -13.96 3.19 12.04
C ASP A 37 -13.07 2.75 13.22
N VAL A 38 -12.54 1.51 13.15
CA VAL A 38 -11.59 1.00 14.17
C VAL A 38 -10.35 1.89 14.27
N ALA A 39 -9.84 2.36 13.12
CA ALA A 39 -8.68 3.26 13.09
C ALA A 39 -9.03 4.64 13.66
N GLU A 40 -10.17 5.22 13.30
CA GLU A 40 -10.64 6.51 13.81
C GLU A 40 -10.84 6.49 15.32
N ASP A 41 -11.42 5.42 15.84
CA ASP A 41 -11.67 5.21 17.28
C ASP A 41 -10.43 4.74 18.05
N GLN A 42 -9.33 4.43 17.34
CA GLN A 42 -8.11 3.83 17.90
C GLN A 42 -8.37 2.54 18.68
N ALA A 43 -9.33 1.74 18.22
CA ALA A 43 -9.95 0.64 18.95
C ALA A 43 -9.28 -0.74 18.67
N TRP A 44 -8.03 -0.77 18.24
CA TRP A 44 -7.32 -2.01 17.84
C TRP A 44 -7.27 -3.07 18.94
N ASP A 45 -7.05 -2.66 20.19
CA ASP A 45 -7.00 -3.56 21.35
C ASP A 45 -8.39 -4.15 21.68
N ALA A 46 -9.43 -3.33 21.54
CA ALA A 46 -10.82 -3.78 21.72
C ALA A 46 -11.22 -4.75 20.60
N LEU A 47 -10.92 -4.43 19.36
CA LEU A 47 -11.16 -5.32 18.21
C LEU A 47 -10.44 -6.67 18.41
N ALA A 48 -9.19 -6.65 18.88
CA ALA A 48 -8.41 -7.86 19.11
C ALA A 48 -9.09 -8.84 20.07
N GLN A 49 -9.85 -8.35 21.05
CA GLN A 49 -10.59 -9.17 22.02
C GLN A 49 -11.84 -9.83 21.43
N THR A 50 -12.34 -9.36 20.28
CA THR A 50 -13.51 -9.96 19.62
C THR A 50 -13.14 -11.09 18.67
N VAL A 51 -11.85 -11.22 18.32
CA VAL A 51 -11.36 -12.25 17.40
C VAL A 51 -11.49 -13.64 18.03
N SER A 52 -12.00 -14.58 17.27
CA SER A 52 -12.16 -15.99 17.66
C SER A 52 -11.67 -16.92 16.56
N GLU A 53 -11.64 -18.21 16.84
CA GLU A 53 -11.28 -19.25 15.86
C GLU A 53 -12.40 -19.61 14.87
N ARG A 54 -13.49 -18.81 14.82
CA ARG A 54 -14.55 -19.00 13.83
C ARG A 54 -13.99 -18.88 12.42
N ARG A 55 -14.57 -19.64 11.50
CA ARG A 55 -14.19 -19.71 10.09
C ARG A 55 -15.43 -19.41 9.26
N ASP A 56 -15.85 -18.14 9.28
CA ASP A 56 -17.11 -17.72 8.68
C ASP A 56 -17.02 -17.68 7.15
N TYR A 57 -15.84 -17.31 6.62
CA TYR A 57 -15.55 -17.29 5.18
C TYR A 57 -14.21 -17.95 4.87
N THR A 58 -14.04 -18.35 3.60
CA THR A 58 -12.71 -18.64 3.02
C THR A 58 -12.28 -17.48 2.13
N VAL A 59 -10.98 -17.21 2.05
CA VAL A 59 -10.43 -16.14 1.21
C VAL A 59 -10.88 -16.28 -0.25
N ASP A 60 -10.91 -17.50 -0.80
CA ASP A 60 -11.33 -17.76 -2.18
C ASP A 60 -12.84 -17.56 -2.43
N ALA A 61 -13.64 -17.43 -1.37
CA ALA A 61 -15.09 -17.27 -1.48
C ALA A 61 -15.54 -15.80 -1.42
N VAL A 62 -14.62 -14.89 -1.21
CA VAL A 62 -14.90 -13.44 -1.07
C VAL A 62 -14.01 -12.64 -2.01
N LYS A 63 -14.39 -11.39 -2.26
CA LYS A 63 -13.54 -10.42 -2.96
C LYS A 63 -12.79 -9.61 -1.92
N MET A 64 -11.47 -9.68 -1.94
CA MET A 64 -10.66 -8.87 -1.03
C MET A 64 -10.67 -7.40 -1.43
N LEU A 65 -10.79 -6.52 -0.46
CA LEU A 65 -10.75 -5.07 -0.61
C LEU A 65 -9.43 -4.52 -0.07
N PRO A 66 -9.05 -3.27 -0.41
CA PRO A 66 -8.00 -2.58 0.34
C PRO A 66 -8.30 -2.65 1.85
N PRO A 67 -7.30 -2.89 2.71
CA PRO A 67 -7.55 -3.12 4.15
C PRO A 67 -8.32 -1.98 4.83
N LEU A 68 -8.02 -0.72 4.49
CA LEU A 68 -8.85 0.44 4.85
C LEU A 68 -9.62 0.91 3.62
N THR A 69 -10.93 0.87 3.69
CA THR A 69 -11.81 1.23 2.57
C THR A 69 -12.18 2.72 2.54
N ARG A 70 -12.03 3.41 3.67
CA ARG A 70 -12.35 4.84 3.83
C ARG A 70 -11.23 5.60 4.55
N PRO A 71 -9.97 5.60 4.03
CA PRO A 71 -8.90 6.38 4.64
C PRO A 71 -9.19 7.87 4.52
N GLY A 72 -8.71 8.66 5.48
CA GLY A 72 -8.81 10.12 5.41
C GLY A 72 -7.92 10.69 4.30
N LYS A 73 -6.64 10.34 4.31
CA LYS A 73 -5.65 10.69 3.28
C LYS A 73 -4.88 9.44 2.85
N VAL A 74 -4.52 9.39 1.57
CA VAL A 74 -3.50 8.47 1.05
C VAL A 74 -2.41 9.33 0.45
N LEU A 75 -1.27 9.44 1.15
CA LEU A 75 -0.12 10.23 0.74
C LEU A 75 1.02 9.30 0.34
N CYS A 76 1.60 9.53 -0.83
CA CYS A 76 2.68 8.72 -1.36
C CYS A 76 3.98 9.53 -1.41
N VAL A 77 5.10 8.88 -1.05
CA VAL A 77 6.44 9.43 -1.11
C VAL A 77 7.09 9.03 -2.44
N GLY A 78 7.30 9.98 -3.32
CA GLY A 78 8.07 9.76 -4.54
C GLY A 78 9.57 9.73 -4.25
N VAL A 79 10.31 8.79 -4.85
CA VAL A 79 11.77 8.69 -4.78
C VAL A 79 12.31 8.65 -3.34
N ASN A 80 12.28 7.48 -2.74
CA ASN A 80 12.75 7.29 -1.36
C ASN A 80 13.92 6.29 -1.22
N TYR A 81 14.53 5.86 -2.31
CA TYR A 81 15.73 5.03 -2.29
C TYR A 81 16.84 5.70 -3.10
N PRO A 82 18.12 5.63 -2.66
CA PRO A 82 19.22 6.43 -3.24
C PRO A 82 19.41 6.22 -4.73
N ASP A 83 19.41 4.98 -5.17
CA ASP A 83 19.67 4.62 -6.56
C ASP A 83 18.47 4.88 -7.48
N ARG A 84 17.29 5.16 -6.91
CA ARG A 84 16.08 5.50 -7.66
C ARG A 84 16.26 6.76 -8.52
N ASN A 85 17.05 7.73 -8.06
CA ASN A 85 17.36 8.93 -8.85
C ASN A 85 18.26 8.63 -10.05
N SER A 86 19.23 7.73 -9.90
CA SER A 86 20.12 7.36 -11.00
C SER A 86 19.37 6.73 -12.17
N GLU A 87 18.23 6.10 -11.93
CA GLU A 87 17.35 5.56 -12.97
C GLU A 87 16.73 6.65 -13.87
N TYR A 88 16.64 7.91 -13.43
CA TYR A 88 16.15 9.01 -14.27
C TYR A 88 17.15 9.44 -15.33
N LYS A 89 18.44 9.09 -15.18
CA LYS A 89 19.53 9.40 -16.13
C LYS A 89 19.64 10.90 -16.48
N ASP A 90 19.18 11.77 -15.58
CA ASP A 90 19.15 13.23 -15.74
C ASP A 90 20.23 13.94 -14.90
N GLY A 91 21.07 13.17 -14.18
CA GLY A 91 22.12 13.68 -13.32
C GLY A 91 21.63 14.19 -11.97
N SER A 92 20.36 14.01 -11.63
CA SER A 92 19.82 14.41 -10.33
C SER A 92 20.39 13.53 -9.21
N GLY A 93 20.79 14.18 -8.10
CA GLY A 93 21.18 13.49 -6.86
C GLY A 93 19.96 13.11 -6.01
N ALA A 94 20.22 12.49 -4.84
CA ALA A 94 19.15 12.24 -3.88
C ALA A 94 18.42 13.54 -3.53
N PRO A 95 17.07 13.51 -3.42
CA PRO A 95 16.29 14.72 -3.17
C PRO A 95 16.58 15.28 -1.77
N GLU A 96 16.73 16.61 -1.69
CA GLU A 96 16.85 17.31 -0.40
C GLU A 96 15.52 17.31 0.34
N TYR A 97 14.41 17.44 -0.40
CA TYR A 97 13.06 17.49 0.13
C TYR A 97 12.22 16.35 -0.45
N MET A 98 11.28 15.88 0.36
CA MET A 98 10.38 14.79 0.02
C MET A 98 9.38 15.21 -1.07
N SER A 99 9.34 14.46 -2.16
CA SER A 99 8.27 14.60 -3.15
C SER A 99 7.03 13.86 -2.66
N LEU A 100 5.90 14.54 -2.59
CA LEU A 100 4.66 13.97 -2.11
C LEU A 100 3.52 14.17 -3.12
N PHE A 101 2.65 13.17 -3.22
CA PHE A 101 1.43 13.25 -4.01
C PHE A 101 0.31 12.43 -3.37
N PRO A 102 -0.96 12.81 -3.54
CA PRO A 102 -2.09 12.03 -3.05
C PRO A 102 -2.51 10.96 -4.04
N ARG A 103 -3.11 9.88 -3.52
CA ARG A 103 -3.87 8.91 -4.31
C ARG A 103 -5.31 8.81 -3.81
N PHE A 104 -6.20 8.42 -4.73
CA PHE A 104 -7.60 8.14 -4.43
C PHE A 104 -7.76 6.65 -4.12
N ILE A 105 -8.59 6.34 -3.14
CA ILE A 105 -8.79 4.94 -2.73
C ILE A 105 -9.40 4.09 -3.85
N SER A 106 -10.17 4.67 -4.77
CA SER A 106 -10.70 3.99 -5.95
C SER A 106 -9.63 3.42 -6.88
N GLY A 107 -8.42 3.97 -6.81
CA GLY A 107 -7.27 3.48 -7.58
C GLY A 107 -6.71 2.14 -7.08
N PHE A 108 -7.16 1.63 -5.92
CA PHE A 108 -6.61 0.42 -5.31
C PHE A 108 -7.59 -0.75 -5.29
N ASN A 109 -7.10 -1.92 -5.66
CA ASN A 109 -7.73 -3.23 -5.42
C ASN A 109 -7.17 -3.89 -4.15
N GLY A 110 -7.87 -4.89 -3.63
CA GLY A 110 -7.36 -5.78 -2.59
C GLY A 110 -6.42 -6.86 -3.15
N SER A 111 -5.85 -7.65 -2.26
CA SER A 111 -5.00 -8.80 -2.63
C SER A 111 -5.84 -9.86 -3.37
N GLY A 112 -5.27 -10.47 -4.41
CA GLY A 112 -5.93 -11.48 -5.24
C GLY A 112 -6.77 -10.91 -6.40
N GLU A 113 -7.17 -9.64 -6.33
CA GLU A 113 -7.90 -8.99 -7.41
C GLU A 113 -6.96 -8.55 -8.53
N ASN A 114 -7.43 -8.56 -9.79
CA ASN A 114 -6.62 -8.11 -10.92
C ASN A 114 -6.46 -6.59 -10.92
N LEU A 115 -5.25 -6.12 -11.21
CA LEU A 115 -5.02 -4.72 -11.58
C LEU A 115 -5.50 -4.49 -13.01
N VAL A 116 -6.11 -3.35 -13.23
CA VAL A 116 -6.72 -3.00 -14.50
C VAL A 116 -5.79 -2.10 -15.31
N ARG A 117 -5.45 -2.56 -16.53
CA ARG A 117 -4.73 -1.75 -17.50
C ARG A 117 -5.75 -1.03 -18.40
N PRO A 118 -5.74 0.32 -18.44
CA PRO A 118 -6.70 1.07 -19.23
C PRO A 118 -6.39 0.95 -20.74
N PRO A 119 -7.39 1.07 -21.61
CA PRO A 119 -7.20 0.98 -23.06
C PRO A 119 -6.38 2.14 -23.64
N GLU A 120 -6.28 3.26 -22.94
CA GLU A 120 -5.52 4.44 -23.34
C GLU A 120 -4.01 4.26 -23.21
N SER A 121 -3.52 3.23 -22.52
CA SER A 121 -2.09 3.04 -22.29
C SER A 121 -1.69 1.57 -22.12
N GLU A 122 -0.59 1.20 -22.76
CA GLU A 122 0.08 -0.08 -22.52
C GLU A 122 1.13 -0.01 -21.40
N GLN A 123 1.32 1.16 -20.77
CA GLN A 123 2.43 1.42 -19.86
C GLN A 123 2.05 1.30 -18.38
N LEU A 124 1.27 0.26 -18.02
CA LEU A 124 1.04 -0.09 -16.62
C LEU A 124 2.34 -0.67 -16.04
N ASP A 125 2.80 -0.07 -14.94
CA ASP A 125 4.04 -0.42 -14.24
C ASP A 125 3.75 -0.74 -12.77
N TYR A 126 4.69 -1.38 -12.10
CA TYR A 126 4.63 -1.81 -10.70
C TYR A 126 5.59 -1.00 -9.83
N GLU A 127 5.22 -0.81 -8.56
CA GLU A 127 6.05 -0.20 -7.53
C GLU A 127 5.70 -0.81 -6.18
N GLY A 128 6.54 -1.74 -5.67
CA GLY A 128 6.34 -2.36 -4.36
C GLY A 128 6.74 -1.42 -3.22
N GLU A 129 5.88 -1.28 -2.22
CA GLU A 129 6.06 -0.33 -1.12
C GLU A 129 5.45 -0.85 0.20
N ILE A 130 5.97 -0.37 1.33
CA ILE A 130 5.32 -0.48 2.62
C ILE A 130 4.35 0.68 2.80
N VAL A 131 3.20 0.41 3.43
CA VAL A 131 2.24 1.42 3.84
C VAL A 131 2.16 1.46 5.35
N ILE A 132 2.27 2.64 5.93
CA ILE A 132 1.99 2.88 7.35
C ILE A 132 0.62 3.52 7.51
N VAL A 133 -0.11 3.09 8.54
CA VAL A 133 -1.42 3.63 8.91
C VAL A 133 -1.28 4.39 10.22
N ILE A 134 -1.72 5.63 10.23
CA ILE A 134 -1.68 6.48 11.42
C ILE A 134 -2.74 6.01 12.43
N GLY A 135 -2.33 5.85 13.69
CA GLY A 135 -3.19 5.55 14.81
C GLY A 135 -3.44 6.77 15.67
N GLU A 136 -2.40 7.33 16.26
CA GLU A 136 -2.52 8.58 17.01
C GLU A 136 -2.28 9.76 16.05
N GLY A 137 -3.28 10.61 15.88
CA GLY A 137 -3.18 11.79 15.05
C GLY A 137 -2.25 12.84 15.65
N GLY A 138 -1.76 13.76 14.81
CA GLY A 138 -0.89 14.83 15.31
C GLY A 138 -0.47 15.84 14.26
N ARG A 139 0.04 16.95 14.77
CA ARG A 139 0.62 18.04 13.99
C ARG A 139 2.01 18.33 14.53
N ARG A 140 3.02 18.42 13.65
CA ARG A 140 4.43 18.66 14.03
C ARG A 140 4.97 17.56 14.94
N ILE A 141 4.67 16.31 14.61
CA ILE A 141 5.14 15.13 15.34
C ILE A 141 6.66 15.09 15.28
N ALA A 142 7.33 14.97 16.43
CA ALA A 142 8.78 14.85 16.47
C ALA A 142 9.23 13.48 15.92
N GLU A 143 10.38 13.42 15.25
CA GLU A 143 10.90 12.14 14.74
C GLU A 143 11.07 11.09 15.85
N ALA A 144 11.45 11.52 17.04
CA ALA A 144 11.65 10.62 18.20
C ALA A 144 10.33 9.92 18.64
N ASP A 145 9.18 10.54 18.39
CA ASP A 145 7.86 10.05 18.80
C ASP A 145 7.11 9.36 17.65
N ALA A 146 7.60 9.48 16.41
CA ALA A 146 6.87 9.13 15.20
C ALA A 146 6.36 7.68 15.16
N TYR A 147 7.13 6.73 15.67
CA TYR A 147 6.69 5.32 15.72
C TYR A 147 5.46 5.10 16.61
N ASN A 148 5.26 5.92 17.63
CA ASN A 148 4.10 5.84 18.51
C ASN A 148 2.80 6.24 17.79
N HIS A 149 2.91 6.94 16.67
CA HIS A 149 1.78 7.37 15.86
C HIS A 149 1.35 6.32 14.80
N ILE A 150 2.07 5.20 14.68
CA ILE A 150 1.74 4.13 13.74
C ILE A 150 0.84 3.09 14.43
N ALA A 151 -0.37 2.87 13.90
CA ALA A 151 -1.27 1.82 14.39
C ALA A 151 -1.04 0.48 13.70
N ALA A 152 -0.80 0.51 12.41
CA ALA A 152 -0.74 -0.69 11.60
C ALA A 152 0.10 -0.50 10.34
N VAL A 153 0.42 -1.60 9.68
CA VAL A 153 1.17 -1.64 8.42
C VAL A 153 0.52 -2.58 7.42
N THR A 154 0.74 -2.31 6.15
CA THR A 154 0.36 -3.18 5.02
C THR A 154 1.33 -2.97 3.87
N LEU A 155 1.12 -3.66 2.74
CA LEU A 155 1.90 -3.49 1.51
C LEU A 155 1.07 -2.78 0.44
N CYS A 156 1.78 -2.20 -0.51
CA CYS A 156 1.20 -1.58 -1.70
C CYS A 156 1.99 -2.01 -2.94
N ASN A 157 1.28 -2.30 -4.03
CA ASN A 157 1.81 -2.14 -5.36
C ASN A 157 1.25 -0.81 -5.90
N GLU A 158 2.07 0.24 -5.90
CA GLU A 158 1.69 1.58 -6.33
C GLU A 158 1.68 1.68 -7.87
N GLY A 159 0.77 0.93 -8.50
CA GLY A 159 0.64 0.82 -9.95
C GLY A 159 0.58 2.19 -10.64
N THR A 160 1.24 2.30 -11.77
CA THR A 160 1.50 3.58 -12.43
C THR A 160 1.29 3.46 -13.93
N ILE A 161 0.50 4.36 -14.52
CA ILE A 161 0.41 4.52 -15.97
C ILE A 161 1.46 5.54 -16.40
N ARG A 162 2.60 5.05 -16.91
CA ARG A 162 3.84 5.85 -17.03
C ARG A 162 3.79 7.00 -18.01
N ASP A 163 3.18 6.84 -19.17
CA ASP A 163 3.00 7.91 -20.16
C ASP A 163 2.06 9.01 -19.65
N TRP A 164 1.17 8.69 -18.69
CA TRP A 164 0.25 9.66 -18.08
C TRP A 164 0.86 10.40 -16.88
N VAL A 165 1.95 9.94 -16.29
CA VAL A 165 2.65 10.65 -15.20
C VAL A 165 3.10 12.05 -15.60
N ARG A 166 3.44 12.25 -16.88
CA ARG A 166 3.90 13.56 -17.40
C ARG A 166 2.90 14.22 -18.33
N HIS A 167 1.66 13.76 -18.35
CA HIS A 167 0.61 14.30 -19.22
C HIS A 167 0.37 15.79 -18.97
N ALA A 168 0.46 16.23 -17.72
CA ALA A 168 0.31 17.63 -17.31
C ALA A 168 1.62 18.21 -16.74
N LYS A 169 2.76 17.86 -17.27
CA LYS A 169 4.12 18.37 -17.06
C LYS A 169 4.65 18.32 -15.61
N PHE A 170 3.92 18.78 -14.60
CA PHE A 170 4.35 18.85 -13.19
C PHE A 170 3.42 18.11 -12.24
N ASN A 171 2.49 17.33 -12.75
CA ASN A 171 1.46 16.68 -11.96
C ASN A 171 1.39 15.19 -12.31
N VAL A 172 1.59 14.34 -11.32
CA VAL A 172 1.54 12.88 -11.50
C VAL A 172 0.13 12.31 -11.34
N THR A 173 -0.88 13.14 -10.99
CA THR A 173 -2.23 12.70 -10.64
C THR A 173 -2.83 11.77 -11.69
N GLN A 174 -2.73 12.13 -12.97
CA GLN A 174 -3.31 11.34 -14.06
C GLN A 174 -2.61 9.98 -14.23
N GLY A 175 -1.32 9.87 -13.96
CA GLY A 175 -0.60 8.61 -14.07
C GLY A 175 -0.73 7.70 -12.85
N LYS A 176 -1.19 8.24 -11.72
CA LYS A 176 -1.24 7.58 -10.42
C LYS A 176 -2.66 7.28 -9.91
N ASN A 177 -3.71 7.72 -10.58
CA ASN A 177 -5.08 7.61 -10.08
C ASN A 177 -6.08 7.02 -11.09
N TRP A 178 -5.64 6.08 -11.90
CA TRP A 178 -6.54 5.24 -12.67
C TRP A 178 -7.23 4.24 -11.74
N ASP A 179 -8.52 4.07 -11.91
CA ASP A 179 -9.29 3.13 -11.10
C ASP A 179 -8.71 1.73 -11.18
N ARG A 180 -8.56 1.07 -10.03
CA ARG A 180 -8.07 -0.31 -9.90
C ARG A 180 -6.69 -0.59 -10.52
N SER A 181 -5.87 0.45 -10.75
CA SER A 181 -4.52 0.30 -11.34
C SER A 181 -3.43 -0.06 -10.32
N ALA A 182 -3.75 -0.04 -9.04
CA ALA A 182 -2.88 -0.33 -7.92
C ALA A 182 -3.53 -1.30 -6.92
N SER A 183 -2.79 -1.76 -5.92
CA SER A 183 -3.34 -2.63 -4.88
C SER A 183 -2.76 -2.35 -3.50
N MET A 184 -3.53 -2.69 -2.46
CA MET A 184 -3.09 -2.70 -1.06
C MET A 184 -3.51 -4.01 -0.37
N GLY A 185 -2.66 -4.50 0.52
CA GLY A 185 -2.87 -5.74 1.26
C GLY A 185 -1.56 -6.45 1.59
N PRO A 186 -1.58 -7.75 1.84
CA PRO A 186 -2.73 -8.66 1.78
C PRO A 186 -3.71 -8.47 2.93
N TRP A 187 -3.27 -7.88 4.02
CA TRP A 187 -3.98 -7.59 5.26
C TRP A 187 -3.40 -6.37 5.95
N LEU A 188 -4.08 -5.89 6.95
CA LEU A 188 -3.58 -4.90 7.88
C LEU A 188 -3.00 -5.62 9.11
N MET A 189 -1.75 -5.32 9.45
CA MET A 189 -1.10 -5.84 10.65
C MET A 189 -0.93 -4.74 11.68
N PRO A 190 -1.40 -4.93 12.93
CA PRO A 190 -1.09 -4.01 14.02
C PRO A 190 0.43 -3.81 14.15
N PHE A 191 0.84 -2.58 14.29
CA PHE A 191 2.25 -2.22 14.43
C PHE A 191 2.72 -2.54 15.84
N THR A 192 3.74 -3.38 15.97
CA THR A 192 4.27 -3.81 17.27
C THR A 192 5.67 -3.23 17.56
N GLY A 193 6.22 -2.47 16.63
CA GLY A 193 7.50 -1.82 16.82
C GLY A 193 8.30 -1.66 15.52
N PRO A 194 9.39 -0.87 15.58
CA PRO A 194 10.22 -0.54 14.41
C PRO A 194 10.73 -1.74 13.62
N ASP A 195 11.04 -2.85 14.29
CA ASP A 195 11.58 -4.06 13.66
C ASP A 195 10.63 -4.70 12.62
N MET A 196 9.35 -4.31 12.63
CA MET A 196 8.41 -4.76 11.59
C MET A 196 8.70 -4.15 10.22
N ILE A 197 9.26 -2.95 10.18
CA ILE A 197 9.39 -2.16 8.93
C ILE A 197 10.80 -1.60 8.71
N HIS A 198 11.63 -1.46 9.74
CA HIS A 198 12.98 -0.94 9.64
C HIS A 198 14.01 -2.06 9.52
N GLY A 199 14.92 -1.95 8.54
CA GLY A 199 15.95 -2.95 8.31
C GLY A 199 15.43 -4.26 7.71
N VAL A 200 14.24 -4.25 7.10
CA VAL A 200 13.63 -5.41 6.47
C VAL A 200 13.80 -5.37 4.95
N SER A 201 13.81 -6.55 4.32
CA SER A 201 13.81 -6.66 2.86
C SER A 201 12.42 -6.33 2.30
N LEU A 202 12.40 -5.60 1.19
CA LEU A 202 11.24 -5.36 0.35
C LEU A 202 11.56 -5.89 -1.05
N GLU A 203 10.78 -6.82 -1.54
CA GLU A 203 10.97 -7.44 -2.85
C GLU A 203 9.70 -7.36 -3.68
N THR A 204 9.86 -7.06 -4.98
CA THR A 204 8.78 -7.15 -5.97
C THR A 204 9.16 -8.14 -7.06
N ARG A 205 8.26 -9.09 -7.33
CA ARG A 205 8.40 -10.08 -8.41
C ARG A 205 7.32 -9.87 -9.46
N VAL A 206 7.69 -10.12 -10.71
CA VAL A 206 6.75 -10.23 -11.84
C VAL A 206 6.92 -11.63 -12.43
N ASN A 207 5.87 -12.43 -12.45
CA ASN A 207 5.87 -13.82 -12.90
C ASN A 207 6.96 -14.67 -12.20
N GLY A 208 7.18 -14.41 -10.91
CA GLY A 208 8.20 -15.09 -10.10
C GLY A 208 9.63 -14.56 -10.29
N GLU A 209 9.88 -13.66 -11.23
CA GLU A 209 11.19 -13.02 -11.43
C GLU A 209 11.31 -11.78 -10.54
N VAL A 210 12.39 -11.71 -9.74
CA VAL A 210 12.70 -10.55 -8.90
C VAL A 210 13.02 -9.35 -9.79
N ARG A 211 12.27 -8.27 -9.60
CA ARG A 211 12.40 -7.00 -10.31
C ARG A 211 12.91 -5.88 -9.43
N GLN A 212 12.41 -5.83 -8.20
CA GLN A 212 12.86 -4.86 -7.20
C GLN A 212 13.30 -5.64 -5.97
N SER A 213 14.41 -5.28 -5.37
CA SER A 213 14.87 -5.84 -4.11
C SER A 213 15.77 -4.82 -3.41
N ASP A 214 15.37 -4.41 -2.20
CA ASP A 214 16.17 -3.51 -1.37
C ASP A 214 15.84 -3.72 0.11
N ASN A 215 16.51 -2.99 0.97
CA ASN A 215 16.30 -2.99 2.40
C ASN A 215 15.80 -1.61 2.86
N THR A 216 14.81 -1.57 3.72
CA THR A 216 14.23 -0.31 4.22
C THR A 216 15.22 0.55 5.01
N ALA A 217 16.34 -0.03 5.49
CA ALA A 217 17.44 0.74 6.07
C ALA A 217 18.12 1.68 5.07
N ASN A 218 17.96 1.43 3.77
CA ASN A 218 18.54 2.25 2.69
C ASN A 218 17.62 3.43 2.28
N MET A 219 16.46 3.58 2.90
CA MET A 219 15.55 4.69 2.59
C MET A 219 16.21 6.05 2.82
N VAL A 220 16.05 6.98 1.88
CA VAL A 220 16.55 8.38 1.98
C VAL A 220 15.83 9.11 3.12
N PHE A 221 14.53 8.94 3.20
CA PHE A 221 13.69 9.46 4.27
C PHE A 221 13.16 8.28 5.08
N SER A 222 13.64 8.15 6.32
CA SER A 222 13.18 7.12 7.26
C SER A 222 11.69 7.29 7.61
N PHE A 223 11.04 6.25 8.11
CA PHE A 223 9.63 6.32 8.54
C PHE A 223 9.37 7.47 9.53
N PRO A 224 10.19 7.68 10.58
CA PRO A 224 10.04 8.84 11.45
C PRO A 224 10.15 10.18 10.72
N LYS A 225 11.10 10.32 9.80
CA LYS A 225 11.28 11.54 9.02
C LYS A 225 10.08 11.83 8.09
N ILE A 226 9.49 10.79 7.50
CA ILE A 226 8.30 10.91 6.67
C ILE A 226 7.13 11.48 7.50
N ILE A 227 6.85 10.89 8.67
CA ILE A 227 5.77 11.33 9.56
C ILE A 227 6.03 12.76 10.05
N ASN A 228 7.24 13.08 10.50
CA ASN A 228 7.62 14.43 10.92
C ASN A 228 7.39 15.44 9.80
N TYR A 229 7.92 15.17 8.59
CA TYR A 229 7.82 16.07 7.46
C TYR A 229 6.37 16.33 7.06
N ILE A 230 5.56 15.28 6.88
CA ILE A 230 4.15 15.41 6.50
C ILE A 230 3.38 16.15 7.59
N SER A 231 3.55 15.80 8.86
CA SER A 231 2.85 16.46 9.97
C SER A 231 3.29 17.92 10.16
N THR A 232 4.37 18.37 9.55
CA THR A 232 4.80 19.76 9.58
C THR A 232 3.85 20.69 8.83
N PHE A 233 3.28 20.27 7.71
CA PHE A 233 2.40 21.13 6.90
C PHE A 233 0.92 20.72 6.96
N THR A 234 0.60 19.48 7.31
CA THR A 234 -0.80 19.01 7.48
C THR A 234 -0.95 18.21 8.78
N THR A 235 -2.15 18.21 9.37
CA THR A 235 -2.45 17.32 10.49
C THR A 235 -2.63 15.90 9.95
N LEU A 236 -1.94 14.94 10.54
CA LEU A 236 -2.23 13.53 10.35
C LEU A 236 -3.37 13.11 11.29
N ASN A 237 -4.31 12.36 10.78
CA ASN A 237 -5.46 11.83 11.54
C ASN A 237 -5.38 10.31 11.63
N PRO A 238 -6.01 9.69 12.63
CA PRO A 238 -6.17 8.24 12.64
C PRO A 238 -6.79 7.75 11.33
N GLY A 239 -6.27 6.64 10.81
CA GLY A 239 -6.69 6.09 9.51
C GLY A 239 -6.06 6.73 8.27
N ASP A 240 -5.27 7.82 8.39
CA ASP A 240 -4.46 8.30 7.26
C ASP A 240 -3.42 7.25 6.88
N MET A 241 -3.22 7.05 5.58
CA MET A 241 -2.22 6.12 5.05
C MET A 241 -1.07 6.86 4.38
N ILE A 242 0.16 6.37 4.60
CA ILE A 242 1.36 6.87 3.94
C ILE A 242 2.05 5.71 3.24
N VAL A 243 2.14 5.79 1.91
CA VAL A 243 2.87 4.89 1.02
C VAL A 243 4.30 5.40 0.94
N THR A 244 5.30 4.59 1.29
CA THR A 244 6.59 5.10 1.78
C THR A 244 7.73 5.14 0.75
N GLY A 245 7.45 4.81 -0.49
CA GLY A 245 8.42 4.83 -1.58
C GLY A 245 8.93 3.46 -1.99
N THR A 246 9.25 3.33 -3.27
CA THR A 246 9.65 2.08 -3.94
C THR A 246 11.15 2.04 -4.24
N PRO A 247 11.78 0.84 -4.19
CA PRO A 247 13.16 0.63 -4.66
C PRO A 247 13.33 0.82 -6.17
N THR A 248 14.58 0.70 -6.63
CA THR A 248 14.93 0.59 -8.05
C THR A 248 14.34 -0.67 -8.69
N GLY A 249 14.27 -0.71 -10.03
CA GLY A 249 13.85 -1.89 -10.79
C GLY A 249 12.41 -1.85 -11.29
N ALA A 250 11.74 -0.69 -11.24
CA ALA A 250 10.45 -0.51 -11.91
C ALA A 250 10.59 -0.78 -13.41
N GLY A 251 9.54 -1.33 -14.04
CA GLY A 251 9.56 -1.74 -15.45
C GLY A 251 9.92 -0.62 -16.42
N ALA A 252 9.52 0.62 -16.12
CA ALA A 252 9.90 1.82 -16.88
C ALA A 252 11.42 2.08 -16.93
N ARG A 253 12.20 1.46 -16.06
CA ARG A 253 13.63 1.69 -15.90
C ARG A 253 14.51 0.60 -16.51
N LEU A 254 13.89 -0.49 -16.90
CA LEU A 254 14.58 -1.56 -17.64
C LEU A 254 14.94 -1.09 -19.05
N ASP A 255 15.90 -1.75 -19.67
CA ASP A 255 16.34 -1.44 -21.04
C ASP A 255 16.28 -2.72 -21.89
N PRO A 256 15.28 -2.87 -22.80
CA PRO A 256 14.15 -1.96 -23.03
C PRO A 256 13.14 -1.95 -21.87
N PRO A 257 12.30 -0.89 -21.73
CA PRO A 257 11.23 -0.84 -20.72
C PRO A 257 10.28 -2.04 -20.82
N GLN A 258 9.81 -2.54 -19.68
CA GLN A 258 8.90 -3.68 -19.61
C GLN A 258 7.64 -3.29 -18.83
N TRP A 259 6.50 -3.42 -19.47
CA TRP A 259 5.20 -3.08 -18.90
C TRP A 259 4.42 -4.33 -18.52
N LEU A 260 3.58 -4.20 -17.53
CA LEU A 260 2.63 -5.24 -17.15
C LEU A 260 1.58 -5.42 -18.23
N LYS A 261 1.21 -6.68 -18.49
CA LYS A 261 0.22 -7.06 -19.49
C LYS A 261 -0.75 -8.10 -18.93
N PRO A 262 -1.92 -8.28 -19.54
CA PRO A 262 -2.88 -9.30 -19.13
C PRO A 262 -2.24 -10.66 -18.97
N GLY A 263 -2.55 -11.33 -17.86
CA GLY A 263 -2.00 -12.62 -17.48
C GLY A 263 -0.70 -12.57 -16.66
N ASP A 264 -0.05 -11.42 -16.54
CA ASP A 264 1.08 -11.26 -15.62
C ASP A 264 0.59 -11.31 -14.17
N VAL A 265 1.50 -11.69 -13.26
CA VAL A 265 1.29 -11.71 -11.82
C VAL A 265 2.38 -10.89 -11.16
N VAL A 266 1.96 -9.94 -10.32
CA VAL A 266 2.86 -9.12 -9.49
C VAL A 266 2.73 -9.56 -8.05
N GLU A 267 3.87 -9.69 -7.37
CA GLU A 267 3.95 -9.96 -5.94
C GLU A 267 4.86 -8.94 -5.28
N VAL A 268 4.38 -8.38 -4.16
CA VAL A 268 5.18 -7.52 -3.27
C VAL A 268 5.32 -8.23 -1.95
N GLU A 269 6.54 -8.44 -1.49
CA GLU A 269 6.84 -9.20 -0.28
C GLU A 269 7.68 -8.39 0.70
N VAL A 270 7.24 -8.40 1.95
CA VAL A 270 8.02 -8.05 3.13
C VAL A 270 7.83 -9.19 4.14
N PRO A 271 8.86 -9.94 4.53
CA PRO A 271 8.71 -11.17 5.33
C PRO A 271 7.98 -10.98 6.66
N THR A 272 8.09 -9.79 7.27
CA THR A 272 7.42 -9.44 8.52
C THR A 272 5.95 -9.09 8.34
N ILE A 273 5.48 -8.83 7.10
CA ILE A 273 4.11 -8.41 6.80
C ILE A 273 3.38 -9.51 6.01
N GLY A 274 3.97 -9.98 4.92
CA GLY A 274 3.38 -11.01 4.05
C GLY A 274 3.63 -10.75 2.57
N VAL A 275 2.76 -11.31 1.72
CA VAL A 275 2.85 -11.19 0.25
C VAL A 275 1.53 -10.64 -0.29
N LEU A 276 1.61 -9.47 -0.90
CA LEU A 276 0.52 -8.90 -1.69
C LEU A 276 0.66 -9.41 -3.12
N ARG A 277 -0.38 -10.07 -3.64
CA ARG A 277 -0.34 -10.71 -4.97
C ARG A 277 -1.55 -10.31 -5.79
N ASN A 278 -1.31 -9.91 -7.04
CA ASN A 278 -2.35 -9.49 -7.98
C ASN A 278 -2.04 -9.98 -9.40
N GLY A 279 -3.06 -10.38 -10.13
CA GLY A 279 -3.00 -10.56 -11.58
C GLY A 279 -3.17 -9.24 -12.32
N ILE A 280 -3.06 -9.29 -13.63
CA ILE A 280 -3.28 -8.15 -14.54
C ILE A 280 -4.35 -8.50 -15.55
N GLU A 281 -5.27 -7.56 -15.82
CA GLU A 281 -6.28 -7.66 -16.86
C GLU A 281 -6.40 -6.34 -17.62
N ASP A 282 -6.96 -6.38 -18.84
CA ASP A 282 -7.36 -5.17 -19.56
C ASP A 282 -8.75 -4.73 -19.11
N GLU A 283 -8.98 -3.41 -19.10
CA GLU A 283 -10.31 -2.86 -18.84
C GLU A 283 -11.29 -3.31 -19.91
N ALA A 284 -12.42 -3.86 -19.50
CA ALA A 284 -13.53 -4.17 -20.39
C ALA A 284 -14.33 -2.88 -20.65
N LEU A 285 -14.46 -2.50 -21.94
CA LEU A 285 -15.24 -1.35 -22.38
C LEU A 285 -16.72 -1.70 -22.57
#